data_a433ff1d73170e3b8fae9d72094e8d0b
#
_entry.id   a433ff1d73170e3b8fae9d72094e8d0b
#
_cell.length_a   1.000
_cell.length_b   1.000
_cell.length_c   1.000
_cell.angle_alpha   90.00
_cell.angle_beta   90.00
_cell.angle_gamma   90.00
#
_symmetry.space_group_name_H-M   'P 1'
#
loop_
_entity.id
_entity.type
_entity.pdbx_description
1 polymer ?
#
loop_
_entity_poly.entity_id
_entity_poly.type
_entity_poly.pdbx_seq_one_letter_code
_entity_poly.pdbx_strand_id
1 'polypeptide(L)'
;MDRKLMVSTIGRDDSNAVVYHHPYEPTPYSVLDRLTASGLIGSEDTVLDYGCGKGRVGFYLCYRTKAKVVGIEYDQRIYDSALENRKNALSKAQPDFVLTRA
;
A
#
# COMPACT_ATOMS: atom_id res chain seq x y z
N MET A 1 11.27 -4.37 5.95
CA MET A 1 10.50 -3.14 6.22
C MET A 1 9.08 -3.41 6.69
N ASP A 2 8.39 -4.43 6.14
CA ASP A 2 7.06 -4.79 6.64
C ASP A 2 7.05 -4.99 8.16
N ARG A 3 8.05 -5.69 8.68
CA ARG A 3 8.14 -5.95 10.11
C ARG A 3 8.26 -4.66 10.92
N LYS A 4 9.05 -3.71 10.45
CA LYS A 4 9.24 -2.42 11.12
C LYS A 4 7.96 -1.60 11.13
N LEU A 5 7.16 -1.70 10.08
CA LEU A 5 5.88 -1.00 9.97
C LEU A 5 4.74 -1.75 10.65
N MET A 6 4.97 -3.00 11.05
CA MET A 6 3.97 -3.90 11.61
C MET A 6 2.80 -4.17 10.65
N VAL A 7 3.15 -4.36 9.38
CA VAL A 7 2.20 -4.71 8.33
C VAL A 7 2.63 -6.00 7.66
N SER A 8 1.72 -6.63 6.91
CA SER A 8 1.99 -7.81 6.13
C SER A 8 1.57 -7.57 4.69
N THR A 9 2.55 -7.29 3.83
CA THR A 9 2.31 -6.98 2.42
C THR A 9 3.02 -7.93 1.47
N ILE A 10 3.78 -8.87 2.01
CA ILE A 10 4.48 -9.87 1.20
C ILE A 10 3.53 -11.00 0.81
N GLY A 11 3.99 -11.82 -0.10
CA GLY A 11 3.25 -12.98 -0.59
C GLY A 11 2.45 -12.65 -1.82
N ARG A 12 1.85 -13.68 -2.34
CA ARG A 12 1.10 -13.64 -3.59
C ARG A 12 -0.26 -14.24 -3.34
N ASP A 13 -1.31 -13.48 -3.63
CA ASP A 13 -2.66 -14.00 -3.53
C ASP A 13 -3.08 -14.54 -4.89
N ASP A 14 -2.92 -15.85 -5.08
CA ASP A 14 -3.29 -16.52 -6.31
C ASP A 14 -4.75 -16.97 -6.33
N SER A 15 -5.48 -16.78 -5.25
CA SER A 15 -6.87 -17.25 -5.17
C SER A 15 -7.77 -16.62 -6.23
N ASN A 16 -7.44 -15.41 -6.67
CA ASN A 16 -8.19 -14.67 -7.68
C ASN A 16 -7.48 -14.59 -9.02
N ALA A 17 -6.40 -15.34 -9.22
CA ALA A 17 -5.59 -15.26 -10.43
C ALA A 17 -6.39 -15.54 -11.70
N VAL A 18 -7.37 -16.46 -11.62
CA VAL A 18 -8.22 -16.78 -12.77
C VAL A 18 -9.11 -15.59 -13.16
N VAL A 19 -9.57 -14.81 -12.18
CA VAL A 19 -10.45 -13.68 -12.40
C VAL A 19 -9.69 -12.45 -12.88
N TYR A 20 -8.54 -12.18 -12.29
CA TYR A 20 -7.82 -10.92 -12.51
C TYR A 20 -6.68 -11.02 -13.51
N HIS A 21 -6.24 -12.22 -13.86
CA HIS A 21 -5.10 -12.45 -14.75
C HIS A 21 -3.77 -11.92 -14.20
N HIS A 22 -3.81 -11.24 -13.05
CA HIS A 22 -2.62 -10.65 -12.41
C HIS A 22 -2.65 -10.97 -10.93
N PRO A 23 -1.79 -11.88 -10.45
CA PRO A 23 -1.69 -12.12 -9.01
C PRO A 23 -1.15 -10.88 -8.31
N TYR A 24 -1.45 -10.77 -7.03
CA TYR A 24 -0.92 -9.68 -6.21
C TYR A 24 0.60 -9.77 -6.13
N GLU A 25 1.27 -8.68 -6.45
CA GLU A 25 2.72 -8.54 -6.30
C GLU A 25 3.01 -7.15 -5.76
N PRO A 26 3.56 -7.04 -4.54
CA PRO A 26 3.85 -5.73 -3.99
C PRO A 26 5.06 -5.08 -4.66
N THR A 27 5.04 -3.76 -4.74
CA THR A 27 6.18 -2.98 -5.23
C THR A 27 7.39 -3.22 -4.33
N PRO A 28 8.56 -3.54 -4.87
CA PRO A 28 9.75 -3.73 -4.05
C PRO A 28 10.13 -2.49 -3.24
N TYR A 29 10.55 -2.69 -2.01
CA TYR A 29 10.99 -1.58 -1.17
C TYR A 29 12.16 -0.81 -1.75
N SER A 30 13.03 -1.47 -2.52
CA SER A 30 14.14 -0.79 -3.19
C SER A 30 13.67 0.29 -4.16
N VAL A 31 12.55 0.04 -4.85
CA VAL A 31 11.94 1.02 -5.75
C VAL A 31 11.36 2.17 -4.93
N LEU A 32 10.68 1.86 -3.83
CA LEU A 32 10.11 2.87 -2.95
C LEU A 32 11.21 3.73 -2.30
N ASP A 33 12.34 3.14 -1.95
CA ASP A 33 13.47 3.89 -1.40
C ASP A 33 13.98 4.91 -2.41
N ARG A 34 14.10 4.54 -3.68
CA ARG A 34 14.52 5.46 -4.73
C ARG A 34 13.53 6.60 -4.91
N LEU A 35 12.24 6.28 -4.87
CA LEU A 35 11.20 7.28 -5.00
C LEU A 35 11.25 8.29 -3.85
N THR A 36 11.38 7.82 -2.62
CA THR A 36 11.47 8.72 -1.47
C THR A 36 12.75 9.54 -1.47
N ALA A 37 13.87 8.95 -1.89
CA ALA A 37 15.14 9.66 -1.96
C ALA A 37 15.17 10.74 -3.05
N SER A 38 14.29 10.63 -4.05
CA SER A 38 14.23 11.60 -5.14
C SER A 38 13.74 12.98 -4.72
N GLY A 39 13.05 13.07 -3.59
CA GLY A 39 12.45 14.31 -3.12
C GLY A 39 11.19 14.74 -3.87
N LEU A 40 10.67 13.90 -4.76
CA LEU A 40 9.47 14.22 -5.54
C LEU A 40 8.20 14.26 -4.70
N ILE A 41 8.18 13.53 -3.59
CA ILE A 41 7.02 13.43 -2.71
C ILE A 41 7.38 13.98 -1.34
N GLY A 42 6.63 14.96 -0.87
CA GLY A 42 6.83 15.57 0.45
C GLY A 42 5.54 15.57 1.26
N SER A 43 5.64 16.08 2.49
CA SER A 43 4.55 16.07 3.46
C SER A 43 3.31 16.86 3.02
N GLU A 44 3.47 17.77 2.05
CA GLU A 44 2.36 18.57 1.53
C GLU A 44 1.61 17.88 0.40
N ASP A 45 2.10 16.74 -0.05
CA ASP A 45 1.55 16.06 -1.21
C ASP A 45 0.46 15.06 -0.81
N THR A 46 -0.46 14.82 -1.75
CA THR A 46 -1.45 13.75 -1.68
C THR A 46 -1.18 12.79 -2.83
N VAL A 47 -1.02 11.52 -2.52
CA VAL A 47 -0.72 10.47 -3.49
C VAL A 47 -1.92 9.55 -3.61
N LEU A 48 -2.32 9.27 -4.84
CA LEU A 48 -3.33 8.25 -5.13
C LEU A 48 -2.63 7.00 -5.64
N ASP A 49 -2.88 5.88 -4.99
CA ASP A 49 -2.28 4.60 -5.34
C ASP A 49 -3.36 3.66 -5.87
N TYR A 50 -3.49 3.59 -7.18
CA TYR A 50 -4.47 2.72 -7.85
C TYR A 50 -3.98 1.29 -7.84
N GLY A 51 -4.84 0.36 -7.42
CA GLY A 51 -4.43 -1.03 -7.26
C GLY A 51 -3.48 -1.18 -6.08
N CYS A 52 -3.82 -0.55 -4.96
CA CYS A 52 -2.91 -0.45 -3.81
C CYS A 52 -2.57 -1.79 -3.15
N GLY A 53 -3.30 -2.85 -3.46
CA GLY A 53 -3.05 -4.14 -2.85
C GLY A 53 -3.19 -4.09 -1.34
N LYS A 54 -2.25 -4.71 -0.65
CA LYS A 54 -2.23 -4.77 0.82
C LYS A 54 -1.66 -3.50 1.46
N GLY A 55 -1.31 -2.50 0.65
CA GLY A 55 -0.99 -1.16 1.12
C GLY A 55 0.48 -0.81 1.28
N ARG A 56 1.40 -1.66 0.80
CA ARG A 56 2.84 -1.41 1.00
C ARG A 56 3.28 0.00 0.62
N VAL A 57 2.89 0.46 -0.57
CA VAL A 57 3.27 1.78 -1.07
C VAL A 57 2.78 2.87 -0.12
N GLY A 58 1.50 2.80 0.26
CA GLY A 58 0.90 3.78 1.15
C GLY A 58 1.55 3.82 2.52
N PHE A 59 1.72 2.67 3.15
CA PHE A 59 2.33 2.60 4.47
C PHE A 59 3.76 3.13 4.44
N TYR A 60 4.53 2.75 3.42
CA TYR A 60 5.92 3.18 3.32
C TYR A 60 6.04 4.67 3.05
N LEU A 61 5.27 5.19 2.09
CA LEU A 61 5.31 6.62 1.77
C LEU A 61 4.86 7.48 2.95
N CYS A 62 3.79 7.08 3.64
CA CYS A 62 3.36 7.80 4.86
C CYS A 62 4.46 7.81 5.91
N TYR A 63 5.13 6.68 6.11
CA TYR A 63 6.20 6.55 7.09
C TYR A 63 7.39 7.44 6.74
N ARG A 64 7.82 7.42 5.47
CA ARG A 64 9.03 8.12 5.03
C ARG A 64 8.82 9.62 4.76
N THR A 65 7.69 9.97 4.14
CA THR A 65 7.50 11.34 3.61
C THR A 65 6.47 12.13 4.38
N LYS A 66 5.62 11.48 5.16
CA LYS A 66 4.48 12.09 5.85
C LYS A 66 3.44 12.63 4.86
N ALA A 67 3.52 12.26 3.60
CA ALA A 67 2.51 12.60 2.60
C ALA A 67 1.18 11.92 2.94
N LYS A 68 0.10 12.48 2.45
CA LYS A 68 -1.20 11.84 2.51
C LYS A 68 -1.29 10.83 1.37
N VAL A 69 -1.71 9.61 1.66
CA VAL A 69 -1.86 8.57 0.63
C VAL A 69 -3.25 8.00 0.70
N VAL A 70 -3.89 7.85 -0.45
CA VAL A 70 -5.17 7.16 -0.59
C VAL A 70 -4.95 5.98 -1.53
N GLY A 71 -5.11 4.78 -1.02
CA GLY A 71 -5.02 3.56 -1.81
C GLY A 71 -6.39 3.12 -2.29
N ILE A 72 -6.47 2.74 -3.56
CA ILE A 72 -7.72 2.32 -4.19
C ILE A 72 -7.56 0.88 -4.64
N GLU A 73 -8.45 0.02 -4.18
CA GLU A 73 -8.41 -1.41 -4.47
C GLU A 73 -9.80 -1.88 -4.88
N TYR A 74 -9.88 -2.81 -5.83
CA TYR A 74 -11.16 -3.36 -6.27
C TYR A 74 -11.40 -4.80 -5.79
N ASP A 75 -10.38 -5.48 -5.32
CA ASP A 75 -10.50 -6.84 -4.78
C ASP A 75 -10.82 -6.76 -3.28
N GLN A 76 -12.01 -7.23 -2.91
CA GLN A 76 -12.48 -7.18 -1.52
C GLN A 76 -11.53 -7.84 -0.55
N ARG A 77 -10.98 -9.00 -0.91
CA ARG A 77 -10.11 -9.76 0.00
C ARG A 77 -8.79 -9.04 0.24
N ILE A 78 -8.23 -8.48 -0.81
CA ILE A 78 -6.98 -7.72 -0.72
C ILE A 78 -7.22 -6.41 0.02
N TYR A 79 -8.34 -5.74 -0.26
CA TYR A 79 -8.75 -4.54 0.46
C TYR A 79 -8.88 -4.81 1.96
N ASP A 80 -9.51 -5.94 2.34
CA ASP A 80 -9.64 -6.32 3.74
C ASP A 80 -8.26 -6.51 4.39
N SER A 81 -7.30 -7.07 3.66
CA SER A 81 -5.92 -7.19 4.14
C SER A 81 -5.27 -5.83 4.38
N ALA A 82 -5.53 -4.86 3.51
CA ALA A 82 -5.02 -3.50 3.68
C ALA A 82 -5.62 -2.85 4.94
N LEU A 83 -6.92 -3.03 5.18
CA LEU A 83 -7.56 -2.50 6.38
C LEU A 83 -7.02 -3.15 7.65
N GLU A 84 -6.74 -4.46 7.61
CA GLU A 84 -6.13 -5.15 8.75
C GLU A 84 -4.72 -4.60 9.03
N ASN A 85 -3.95 -4.35 7.99
CA ASN A 85 -2.64 -3.73 8.12
C ASN A 85 -2.74 -2.33 8.72
N ARG A 86 -3.74 -1.54 8.30
CA ARG A 86 -3.96 -0.20 8.84
C ARG A 86 -4.22 -0.25 10.33
N LYS A 87 -5.00 -1.21 10.76
CA LYS A 87 -5.34 -1.42 12.17
C LYS A 87 -4.11 -1.75 13.00
N ASN A 88 -3.18 -2.53 12.43
CA ASN A 88 -2.00 -3.04 13.15
C ASN A 88 -0.75 -2.20 12.95
N ALA A 89 -0.75 -1.26 12.02
CA ALA A 89 0.44 -0.49 11.68
C ALA A 89 0.91 0.34 12.86
N LEU A 90 2.22 0.36 13.04
CA LEU A 90 2.86 1.07 14.15
C LEU A 90 2.81 2.58 13.98
N SER A 91 2.97 3.06 12.76
CA SER A 91 3.00 4.50 12.47
C SER A 91 1.61 5.12 12.61
N LYS A 92 1.57 6.33 13.17
CA LYS A 92 0.33 7.12 13.23
C LYS A 92 -0.02 7.73 11.86
N ALA A 93 0.98 7.98 11.04
CA ALA A 93 0.78 8.44 9.68
C ALA A 93 0.43 7.21 8.83
N GLN A 94 -0.81 7.10 8.44
CA GLN A 94 -1.32 5.93 7.75
C GLN A 94 -2.09 6.32 6.50
N PRO A 95 -2.04 5.48 5.45
CA PRO A 95 -2.85 5.71 4.27
C PRO A 95 -4.33 5.44 4.57
N ASP A 96 -5.19 6.06 3.78
CA ASP A 96 -6.59 5.70 3.72
C ASP A 96 -6.80 4.73 2.55
N PHE A 97 -7.78 3.86 2.67
CA PHE A 97 -8.08 2.87 1.63
C PHE A 97 -9.54 2.97 1.20
N VAL A 98 -9.76 2.82 -0.10
CA VAL A 98 -11.08 2.87 -0.71
C VAL A 98 -11.27 1.61 -1.54
N LEU A 99 -12.39 0.93 -1.34
CA LEU A 99 -12.79 -0.18 -2.19
C LEU A 99 -13.67 0.39 -3.31
N THR A 100 -13.31 0.09 -4.56
CA THR A 100 -14.11 0.49 -5.70
C THR A 100 -14.28 -0.68 -6.66
N ARG A 101 -15.44 -0.77 -7.27
CA ARG A 101 -15.76 -1.80 -8.25
C ARG A 101 -15.93 -1.21 -9.65
N ALA A 102 -15.58 0.02 -9.79
CA ALA A 102 -15.66 0.69 -11.08
C ALA A 102 -14.65 0.16 -12.09
#